data_ef809c9e3db4c8331404c5f7cdae3297
#
_entry.id   ef809c9e3db4c8331404c5f7cdae3297
#
_cell.length_a   1.000
_cell.length_b   1.000
_cell.length_c   1.000
_cell.angle_alpha   90.00
_cell.angle_beta   90.00
_cell.angle_gamma   90.00
#
_symmetry.space_group_name_H-M   'P 1'
#
loop_
_entity.id
_entity.type
_entity.pdbx_description
1 polymer ?
#
loop_
_entity_poly.entity_id
_entity_poly.type
_entity_poly.pdbx_seq_one_letter_code
_entity_poly.pdbx_strand_id
1 'polypeptide(L)'
;LDIGSFSLFSFSVPVSYGETVTDQQLWSAAVERVRTDYEALPQALKLKLAEHSAEIMSLKAHHQAAVATADADQLCTDCQGICCRFGKHHVTVVDVLVFLTADRELFSPSFDNPVCPYHNGCGCLMEPAFRPFNCIIFICEQLETGLDVAVKAELAALEARLRVMYAEFDRLLGNRFANGLLITFQRSLDSGAPLFKT
;
A
#
# COMPACT_ATOMS: atom_id res chain seq x y z
N LEU A 1 -28.71 -27.39 -27.39
CA LEU A 1 -28.30 -26.80 -26.14
C LEU A 1 -26.78 -26.69 -26.14
N ASP A 2 -26.28 -25.55 -26.63
CA ASP A 2 -24.87 -25.24 -26.74
C ASP A 2 -24.36 -24.80 -25.37
N ILE A 3 -23.44 -25.55 -24.83
CA ILE A 3 -22.71 -25.20 -23.60
C ILE A 3 -21.49 -24.39 -24.05
N GLY A 4 -21.61 -23.04 -23.88
CA GLY A 4 -20.55 -22.12 -24.21
C GLY A 4 -19.26 -22.42 -23.44
N SER A 5 -18.21 -22.61 -24.21
CA SER A 5 -16.84 -22.83 -23.75
C SER A 5 -16.33 -21.57 -23.05
N PHE A 6 -16.21 -21.61 -21.73
CA PHE A 6 -15.50 -20.57 -20.96
C PHE A 6 -14.00 -20.70 -21.26
N SER A 7 -13.49 -19.78 -22.04
CA SER A 7 -12.05 -19.64 -22.30
C SER A 7 -11.39 -19.11 -21.03
N LEU A 8 -10.67 -19.97 -20.33
CA LEU A 8 -9.73 -19.59 -19.28
C LEU A 8 -8.59 -18.78 -19.91
N PHE A 9 -8.66 -17.47 -19.82
CA PHE A 9 -7.51 -16.60 -20.11
C PHE A 9 -6.42 -16.88 -19.10
N SER A 10 -5.52 -17.80 -19.45
CA SER A 10 -4.27 -18.01 -18.74
C SER A 10 -3.33 -16.85 -19.11
N PHE A 11 -3.19 -15.87 -18.24
CA PHE A 11 -2.17 -14.83 -18.37
C PHE A 11 -0.80 -15.46 -18.09
N SER A 12 -0.21 -16.04 -19.11
CA SER A 12 1.21 -16.35 -19.10
C SER A 12 1.95 -15.10 -19.53
N VAL A 13 2.59 -14.42 -18.58
CA VAL A 13 3.64 -13.44 -18.93
C VAL A 13 4.74 -14.26 -19.64
N PRO A 14 5.05 -14.00 -20.91
CA PRO A 14 6.13 -14.71 -21.58
C PRO A 14 7.44 -14.22 -20.95
N VAL A 15 8.01 -15.01 -20.04
CA VAL A 15 9.38 -14.80 -19.56
C VAL A 15 10.29 -15.28 -20.68
N SER A 16 10.69 -14.37 -21.55
CA SER A 16 11.82 -14.61 -22.44
C SER A 16 13.07 -14.65 -21.56
N TYR A 17 13.77 -15.75 -21.56
CA TYR A 17 15.04 -15.93 -20.87
C TYR A 17 16.04 -14.88 -21.38
N GLY A 18 16.30 -13.82 -20.58
CA GLY A 18 17.29 -12.80 -20.87
C GLY A 18 16.95 -11.37 -20.50
N GLU A 19 15.67 -10.99 -20.31
CA GLU A 19 15.32 -9.63 -19.90
C GLU A 19 15.00 -9.61 -18.40
N THR A 20 15.75 -8.78 -17.65
CA THR A 20 15.42 -8.49 -16.23
C THR A 20 14.14 -7.67 -16.20
N VAL A 21 13.09 -8.22 -15.58
CA VAL A 21 11.83 -7.49 -15.36
C VAL A 21 12.11 -6.23 -14.54
N THR A 22 11.72 -5.07 -15.04
CA THR A 22 11.90 -3.81 -14.32
C THR A 22 10.91 -3.68 -13.17
N ASP A 23 11.25 -2.86 -12.16
CA ASP A 23 10.33 -2.57 -11.06
C ASP A 23 9.00 -1.97 -11.54
N GLN A 24 9.04 -1.17 -12.61
CA GLN A 24 7.84 -0.59 -13.22
C GLN A 24 6.93 -1.67 -13.83
N GLN A 25 7.51 -2.63 -14.53
CA GLN A 25 6.74 -3.76 -15.09
C GLN A 25 6.17 -4.64 -13.99
N LEU A 26 6.97 -4.92 -12.96
CA LEU A 26 6.54 -5.70 -11.80
C LEU A 26 5.41 -5.00 -11.03
N TRP A 27 5.50 -3.68 -10.86
CA TRP A 27 4.45 -2.87 -10.25
C TRP A 27 3.14 -2.96 -11.03
N SER A 28 3.19 -2.71 -12.33
CA SER A 28 2.00 -2.73 -13.17
C SER A 28 1.30 -4.08 -13.13
N ALA A 29 2.08 -5.17 -13.24
CA ALA A 29 1.55 -6.53 -13.16
C ALA A 29 0.98 -6.85 -11.76
N ALA A 30 1.63 -6.39 -10.69
CA ALA A 30 1.17 -6.60 -9.32
C ALA A 30 -0.16 -5.87 -9.04
N VAL A 31 -0.26 -4.61 -9.46
CA VAL A 31 -1.50 -3.81 -9.31
C VAL A 31 -2.65 -4.45 -10.10
N GLU A 32 -2.40 -4.85 -11.35
CA GLU A 32 -3.42 -5.49 -12.18
C GLU A 32 -3.87 -6.82 -11.58
N ARG A 33 -2.96 -7.61 -11.00
CA ARG A 33 -3.32 -8.84 -10.32
C ARG A 33 -4.19 -8.58 -9.09
N VAL A 34 -3.85 -7.59 -8.25
CA VAL A 34 -4.68 -7.21 -7.09
C VAL A 34 -6.06 -6.77 -7.55
N ARG A 35 -6.16 -5.97 -8.63
CA ARG A 35 -7.43 -5.51 -9.20
C ARG A 35 -8.28 -6.70 -9.65
N THR A 36 -7.71 -7.60 -10.46
CA THR A 36 -8.41 -8.77 -10.97
C THR A 36 -8.92 -9.68 -9.85
N ASP A 37 -8.06 -9.97 -8.87
CA ASP A 37 -8.42 -10.81 -7.73
C ASP A 37 -9.50 -10.12 -6.85
N TYR A 38 -9.42 -8.78 -6.67
CA TYR A 38 -10.45 -8.00 -5.96
C TYR A 38 -11.78 -8.00 -6.71
N GLU A 39 -11.79 -7.85 -8.03
CA GLU A 39 -13.02 -7.87 -8.83
C GLU A 39 -13.74 -9.21 -8.76
N ALA A 40 -13.01 -10.31 -8.61
CA ALA A 40 -13.55 -11.65 -8.44
C ALA A 40 -14.13 -11.94 -7.03
N LEU A 41 -13.88 -11.08 -6.04
CA LEU A 41 -14.37 -11.31 -4.67
C LEU A 41 -15.90 -11.20 -4.58
N PRO A 42 -16.53 -11.97 -3.66
CA PRO A 42 -17.95 -11.82 -3.34
C PRO A 42 -18.29 -10.42 -2.87
N GLN A 43 -19.46 -9.89 -3.27
CA GLN A 43 -19.88 -8.52 -2.91
C GLN A 43 -19.91 -8.26 -1.40
N ALA A 44 -20.33 -9.25 -0.60
CA ALA A 44 -20.33 -9.12 0.86
C ALA A 44 -18.92 -8.90 1.45
N LEU A 45 -17.89 -9.52 0.83
CA LEU A 45 -16.51 -9.32 1.24
C LEU A 45 -15.99 -7.96 0.80
N LYS A 46 -16.32 -7.52 -0.43
CA LYS A 46 -15.98 -6.18 -0.92
C LYS A 46 -16.51 -5.08 0.00
N LEU A 47 -17.75 -5.21 0.49
CA LEU A 47 -18.34 -4.26 1.44
C LEU A 47 -17.55 -4.19 2.75
N LYS A 48 -17.14 -5.34 3.31
CA LYS A 48 -16.31 -5.38 4.52
C LYS A 48 -14.94 -4.75 4.30
N LEU A 49 -14.30 -5.04 3.16
CA LEU A 49 -13.02 -4.43 2.82
C LEU A 49 -13.17 -2.90 2.68
N ALA A 50 -14.27 -2.41 2.11
CA ALA A 50 -14.54 -0.98 2.00
C ALA A 50 -14.73 -0.31 3.37
N GLU A 51 -15.44 -0.96 4.31
CA GLU A 51 -15.59 -0.47 5.68
C GLU A 51 -14.23 -0.35 6.39
N HIS A 52 -13.41 -1.40 6.32
CA HIS A 52 -12.07 -1.37 6.92
C HIS A 52 -11.14 -0.36 6.25
N SER A 53 -11.24 -0.21 4.92
CA SER A 53 -10.49 0.81 4.17
C SER A 53 -10.85 2.22 4.61
N ALA A 54 -12.13 2.51 4.82
CA ALA A 54 -12.58 3.80 5.29
C ALA A 54 -12.02 4.13 6.70
N GLU A 55 -11.96 3.13 7.59
CA GLU A 55 -11.33 3.28 8.90
C GLU A 55 -9.82 3.50 8.78
N ILE A 56 -9.12 2.74 7.93
CA ILE A 56 -7.68 2.93 7.67
C ILE A 56 -7.41 4.36 7.18
N MET A 57 -8.18 4.85 6.22
CA MET A 57 -8.03 6.21 5.69
C MET A 57 -8.23 7.27 6.79
N SER A 58 -9.26 7.11 7.62
CA SER A 58 -9.53 8.01 8.74
C SER A 58 -8.39 8.02 9.77
N LEU A 59 -7.90 6.83 10.16
CA LEU A 59 -6.78 6.70 11.10
C LEU A 59 -5.49 7.32 10.56
N LYS A 60 -5.17 7.09 9.28
CA LYS A 60 -3.98 7.68 8.63
C LYS A 60 -4.07 9.20 8.56
N ALA A 61 -5.23 9.75 8.20
CA ALA A 61 -5.45 11.19 8.16
C ALA A 61 -5.31 11.81 9.56
N HIS A 62 -5.86 11.16 10.59
CA HIS A 62 -5.73 11.59 11.99
C HIS A 62 -4.28 11.54 12.47
N HIS A 63 -3.56 10.45 12.17
CA HIS A 63 -2.14 10.32 12.50
C HIS A 63 -1.31 11.45 11.88
N GLN A 64 -1.53 11.76 10.60
CA GLN A 64 -0.82 12.84 9.93
C GLN A 64 -1.16 14.22 10.54
N ALA A 65 -2.43 14.46 10.90
CA ALA A 65 -2.84 15.70 11.55
C ALA A 65 -2.16 15.89 12.91
N ALA A 66 -2.01 14.81 13.70
CA ALA A 66 -1.30 14.83 14.96
C ALA A 66 0.21 15.13 14.78
N VAL A 67 0.85 14.51 13.78
CA VAL A 67 2.27 14.76 13.45
C VAL A 67 2.50 16.18 12.93
N ALA A 68 1.53 16.77 12.22
CA ALA A 68 1.65 18.13 11.69
C ALA A 68 1.80 19.20 12.78
N THR A 69 1.44 18.91 14.03
CA THR A 69 1.65 19.83 15.17
C THR A 69 3.12 20.12 15.48
N ALA A 70 4.05 19.32 14.93
CA ALA A 70 5.50 19.48 15.10
C ALA A 70 6.19 20.05 13.84
N ASP A 71 5.51 20.88 13.04
CA ASP A 71 6.03 21.47 11.81
C ASP A 71 6.60 20.43 10.82
N ALA A 72 5.97 19.26 10.75
CA ALA A 72 6.42 18.10 9.98
C ALA A 72 6.67 18.42 8.51
N ASP A 73 5.85 19.26 7.89
CA ASP A 73 5.97 19.61 6.47
C ASP A 73 7.27 20.39 6.21
N GLN A 74 7.63 21.32 7.10
CA GLN A 74 8.88 22.08 6.98
C GLN A 74 10.09 21.18 7.22
N LEU A 75 10.05 20.35 8.29
CA LEU A 75 11.13 19.40 8.59
C LEU A 75 11.36 18.39 7.47
N CYS A 76 10.28 17.86 6.86
CA CYS A 76 10.40 16.94 5.73
C CYS A 76 10.94 17.63 4.47
N THR A 77 10.59 18.88 4.24
CA THR A 77 11.14 19.69 3.14
C THR A 77 12.63 19.91 3.34
N ASP A 78 13.07 20.29 4.52
CA ASP A 78 14.46 20.57 4.84
C ASP A 78 15.34 19.31 4.76
N CYS A 79 14.84 18.15 5.18
CA CYS A 79 15.57 16.89 5.11
C CYS A 79 15.54 16.22 3.72
N GLN A 80 14.81 16.79 2.76
CA GLN A 80 14.69 16.29 1.38
C GLN A 80 14.30 14.81 1.29
N GLY A 81 13.52 14.32 2.25
CA GLY A 81 12.98 12.97 2.21
C GLY A 81 14.00 11.85 2.48
N ILE A 82 15.02 12.08 3.29
CA ILE A 82 16.03 11.05 3.62
C ILE A 82 15.41 9.72 4.06
N CYS A 83 14.34 9.76 4.86
CA CYS A 83 13.61 8.58 5.29
C CYS A 83 12.77 7.93 4.16
N CYS A 84 12.45 8.68 3.10
CA CYS A 84 11.63 8.19 1.99
C CYS A 84 12.39 7.24 1.04
N ARG A 85 13.73 7.18 1.10
CA ARG A 85 14.55 6.34 0.21
C ARG A 85 14.20 4.85 0.23
N PHE A 86 13.52 4.38 1.26
CA PHE A 86 13.05 2.99 1.37
C PHE A 86 11.61 2.79 0.87
N GLY A 87 10.94 3.87 0.44
CA GLY A 87 9.53 3.88 0.04
C GLY A 87 9.16 2.90 -1.06
N LYS A 88 10.11 2.52 -1.93
CA LYS A 88 9.93 1.53 -3.00
C LYS A 88 9.20 0.25 -2.55
N HIS A 89 9.44 -0.18 -1.31
CA HIS A 89 8.89 -1.43 -0.77
C HIS A 89 7.77 -1.21 0.26
N HIS A 90 7.32 0.02 0.46
CA HIS A 90 6.35 0.33 1.52
C HIS A 90 4.90 0.08 1.11
N VAL A 91 4.54 0.27 -0.16
CA VAL A 91 3.17 -0.03 -0.63
C VAL A 91 2.91 -1.52 -0.51
N THR A 92 1.82 -1.89 0.13
CA THR A 92 1.37 -3.26 0.34
C THR A 92 0.13 -3.57 -0.50
N VAL A 93 -0.29 -4.84 -0.54
CA VAL A 93 -1.57 -5.23 -1.14
C VAL A 93 -2.74 -4.51 -0.48
N VAL A 94 -2.69 -4.32 0.86
CA VAL A 94 -3.74 -3.60 1.59
C VAL A 94 -3.83 -2.15 1.13
N ASP A 95 -2.69 -1.48 0.91
CA ASP A 95 -2.70 -0.10 0.42
C ASP A 95 -3.35 0.00 -0.97
N VAL A 96 -3.07 -0.95 -1.88
CA VAL A 96 -3.74 -1.01 -3.19
C VAL A 96 -5.25 -1.21 -3.04
N LEU A 97 -5.68 -2.11 -2.15
CA LEU A 97 -7.10 -2.34 -1.87
C LEU A 97 -7.80 -1.11 -1.30
N VAL A 98 -7.10 -0.28 -0.49
CA VAL A 98 -7.64 1.00 -0.01
C VAL A 98 -7.97 1.94 -1.18
N PHE A 99 -7.10 2.03 -2.20
CA PHE A 99 -7.40 2.81 -3.41
C PHE A 99 -8.61 2.24 -4.17
N LEU A 100 -8.62 0.91 -4.40
CA LEU A 100 -9.70 0.25 -5.17
C LEU A 100 -11.06 0.38 -4.49
N THR A 101 -11.12 0.20 -3.17
CA THR A 101 -12.38 0.32 -2.42
C THR A 101 -12.90 1.76 -2.33
N ALA A 102 -12.02 2.75 -2.43
CA ALA A 102 -12.36 4.17 -2.43
C ALA A 102 -12.66 4.70 -3.85
N ASP A 103 -12.64 3.85 -4.87
CA ASP A 103 -12.79 4.24 -6.28
C ASP A 103 -11.80 5.36 -6.68
N ARG A 104 -10.55 5.23 -6.21
CA ARG A 104 -9.47 6.17 -6.48
C ARG A 104 -8.45 5.55 -7.43
N GLU A 105 -8.01 6.35 -8.40
CA GLU A 105 -6.95 5.94 -9.30
C GLU A 105 -5.62 5.83 -8.55
N LEU A 106 -4.90 4.72 -8.78
CA LEU A 106 -3.53 4.58 -8.28
C LEU A 106 -2.60 5.46 -9.13
N PHE A 107 -1.75 6.19 -8.43
CA PHE A 107 -0.68 6.96 -9.08
C PHE A 107 0.35 6.02 -9.73
N SER A 108 1.03 6.52 -10.77
CA SER A 108 2.16 5.82 -11.39
C SER A 108 3.45 6.18 -10.65
N PRO A 109 4.14 5.22 -10.01
CA PRO A 109 5.42 5.47 -9.38
C PRO A 109 6.51 5.69 -10.42
N SER A 110 7.52 6.53 -10.09
CA SER A 110 8.73 6.69 -10.88
C SER A 110 9.88 5.97 -10.19
N PHE A 111 10.17 4.75 -10.61
CA PHE A 111 11.24 3.94 -9.99
C PHE A 111 12.65 4.45 -10.30
N ASP A 112 12.80 5.36 -11.23
CA ASP A 112 14.07 6.07 -11.51
C ASP A 112 14.34 7.21 -10.52
N ASN A 113 13.36 7.57 -9.68
CA ASN A 113 13.54 8.60 -8.67
C ASN A 113 14.54 8.14 -7.59
N PRO A 114 15.65 8.87 -7.35
CA PRO A 114 16.68 8.45 -6.41
C PRO A 114 16.25 8.52 -4.94
N VAL A 115 15.18 9.24 -4.63
CA VAL A 115 14.68 9.39 -3.26
C VAL A 115 13.58 8.36 -2.99
N CYS A 116 12.48 8.45 -3.72
CA CYS A 116 11.32 7.57 -3.53
C CYS A 116 10.48 7.56 -4.80
N PRO A 117 9.98 6.41 -5.28
CA PRO A 117 9.13 6.33 -6.47
C PRO A 117 7.86 7.17 -6.40
N TYR A 118 7.47 7.58 -5.20
CA TYR A 118 6.24 8.32 -4.89
C TYR A 118 6.51 9.78 -4.52
N HIS A 119 7.72 10.30 -4.78
CA HIS A 119 8.12 11.66 -4.44
C HIS A 119 8.24 12.51 -5.71
N ASN A 120 7.68 13.73 -5.70
CA ASN A 120 7.66 14.64 -6.86
C ASN A 120 8.69 15.77 -6.77
N GLY A 121 9.64 15.69 -5.85
CA GLY A 121 10.60 16.75 -5.58
C GLY A 121 10.19 17.72 -4.46
N CYS A 122 8.88 17.89 -4.22
CA CYS A 122 8.35 18.76 -3.17
C CYS A 122 7.70 17.99 -2.02
N GLY A 123 7.42 16.69 -2.21
CA GLY A 123 6.75 15.86 -1.21
C GLY A 123 6.21 14.56 -1.78
N CYS A 124 5.44 13.84 -0.98
CA CYS A 124 4.79 12.61 -1.39
C CYS A 124 3.61 12.88 -2.33
N LEU A 125 3.50 12.13 -3.43
CA LEU A 125 2.37 12.19 -4.36
C LEU A 125 1.05 11.73 -3.74
N MET A 126 1.14 10.92 -2.68
CA MET A 126 -0.05 10.38 -2.01
C MET A 126 -0.57 11.33 -0.95
N GLU A 127 -1.88 11.55 -0.94
CA GLU A 127 -2.58 12.14 0.18
C GLU A 127 -2.35 11.30 1.45
N PRO A 128 -2.28 11.89 2.66
CA PRO A 128 -2.01 11.16 3.90
C PRO A 128 -2.85 9.90 4.10
N ALA A 129 -4.15 9.96 3.79
CA ALA A 129 -5.08 8.85 3.91
C ALA A 129 -4.70 7.62 3.06
N PHE A 130 -3.96 7.82 1.96
CA PHE A 130 -3.56 6.78 1.02
C PHE A 130 -2.08 6.39 1.10
N ARG A 131 -1.28 7.08 1.94
CA ARG A 131 0.13 6.72 2.13
C ARG A 131 0.27 5.30 2.70
N PRO A 132 1.31 4.55 2.33
CA PRO A 132 1.57 3.23 2.92
C PRO A 132 1.66 3.28 4.44
N PHE A 133 1.27 2.18 5.08
CA PHE A 133 1.31 2.04 6.54
C PHE A 133 2.67 2.48 7.12
N ASN A 134 3.78 1.94 6.60
CA ASN A 134 5.11 2.26 7.09
C ASN A 134 5.49 3.74 6.90
N CYS A 135 4.94 4.41 5.88
CA CYS A 135 5.18 5.83 5.66
C CYS A 135 4.42 6.73 6.64
N ILE A 136 3.28 6.24 7.14
CA ILE A 136 2.48 6.98 8.13
C ILE A 136 3.04 6.83 9.53
N ILE A 137 3.36 5.61 9.97
CA ILE A 137 3.79 5.36 11.36
C ILE A 137 5.24 5.74 11.62
N PHE A 138 6.06 5.89 10.56
CA PHE A 138 7.45 6.26 10.74
C PHE A 138 7.57 7.73 11.12
N ILE A 139 8.08 7.99 12.31
CA ILE A 139 8.40 9.31 12.82
C ILE A 139 9.91 9.36 13.07
N CYS A 140 10.61 10.29 12.40
CA CYS A 140 12.04 10.45 12.62
C CYS A 140 12.31 11.14 13.97
N GLU A 141 13.53 10.98 14.48
CA GLU A 141 13.95 11.53 15.79
C GLU A 141 13.71 13.05 15.89
N GLN A 142 13.92 13.78 14.80
CA GLN A 142 13.70 15.23 14.79
C GLN A 142 12.23 15.59 15.00
N LEU A 143 11.30 14.89 14.33
CA LEU A 143 9.87 15.05 14.54
C LEU A 143 9.48 14.62 15.93
N GLU A 144 9.94 13.44 16.38
CA GLU A 144 9.60 12.89 17.68
C GLU A 144 10.02 13.83 18.82
N THR A 145 11.15 14.50 18.69
CA THR A 145 11.63 15.46 19.71
C THR A 145 10.71 16.67 19.85
N GLY A 146 10.07 17.10 18.75
CA GLY A 146 9.13 18.23 18.73
C GLY A 146 7.71 17.90 19.24
N LEU A 147 7.38 16.62 19.43
CA LEU A 147 6.03 16.20 19.84
C LEU A 147 5.86 16.16 21.35
N ASP A 148 4.71 16.64 21.83
CA ASP A 148 4.30 16.52 23.22
C ASP A 148 4.05 15.06 23.62
N VAL A 149 4.18 14.74 24.91
CA VAL A 149 3.94 13.40 25.46
C VAL A 149 2.51 12.89 25.15
N ALA A 150 1.52 13.78 25.22
CA ALA A 150 0.13 13.44 24.91
C ALA A 150 -0.03 13.06 23.44
N VAL A 151 0.59 13.81 22.52
CA VAL A 151 0.57 13.51 21.08
C VAL A 151 1.27 12.19 20.80
N LYS A 152 2.41 11.91 21.42
CA LYS A 152 3.11 10.61 21.28
C LYS A 152 2.24 9.43 21.73
N ALA A 153 1.50 9.58 22.84
CA ALA A 153 0.57 8.55 23.30
C ALA A 153 -0.61 8.35 22.32
N GLU A 154 -1.13 9.42 21.75
CA GLU A 154 -2.16 9.38 20.71
C GLU A 154 -1.67 8.66 19.47
N LEU A 155 -0.48 9.01 18.95
CA LEU A 155 0.13 8.36 17.78
C LEU A 155 0.33 6.85 18.00
N ALA A 156 0.80 6.45 19.19
CA ALA A 156 0.92 5.03 19.53
C ALA A 156 -0.43 4.31 19.53
N ALA A 157 -1.49 4.95 20.01
CA ALA A 157 -2.84 4.37 19.98
C ALA A 157 -3.38 4.25 18.54
N LEU A 158 -3.16 5.27 17.69
CA LEU A 158 -3.54 5.25 16.27
C LEU A 158 -2.78 4.16 15.51
N GLU A 159 -1.47 4.02 15.75
CA GLU A 159 -0.66 2.95 15.18
C GLU A 159 -1.19 1.56 15.57
N ALA A 160 -1.49 1.34 16.85
CA ALA A 160 -2.04 0.07 17.34
C ALA A 160 -3.36 -0.28 16.63
N ARG A 161 -4.25 0.69 16.44
CA ARG A 161 -5.49 0.51 15.69
C ARG A 161 -5.24 0.21 14.21
N LEU A 162 -4.33 0.93 13.56
CA LEU A 162 -3.95 0.66 12.17
C LEU A 162 -3.42 -0.77 12.01
N ARG A 163 -2.58 -1.26 12.93
CA ARG A 163 -2.08 -2.65 12.91
C ARG A 163 -3.22 -3.66 12.97
N VAL A 164 -4.24 -3.41 13.80
CA VAL A 164 -5.43 -4.26 13.86
C VAL A 164 -6.18 -4.27 12.52
N MET A 165 -6.39 -3.11 11.90
CA MET A 165 -7.09 -3.02 10.62
C MET A 165 -6.34 -3.74 9.49
N TYR A 166 -5.02 -3.60 9.41
CA TYR A 166 -4.22 -4.36 8.43
C TYR A 166 -4.29 -5.87 8.68
N ALA A 167 -4.28 -6.32 9.93
CA ALA A 167 -4.45 -7.74 10.27
C ALA A 167 -5.83 -8.29 9.89
N GLU A 168 -6.88 -7.46 9.90
CA GLU A 168 -8.20 -7.86 9.42
C GLU A 168 -8.21 -8.16 7.91
N PHE A 169 -7.47 -7.41 7.10
CA PHE A 169 -7.28 -7.76 5.69
C PHE A 169 -6.59 -9.11 5.53
N ASP A 170 -5.53 -9.38 6.31
CA ASP A 170 -4.86 -10.68 6.31
C ASP A 170 -5.83 -11.82 6.61
N ARG A 171 -6.69 -11.62 7.63
CA ARG A 171 -7.69 -12.61 8.03
C ARG A 171 -8.78 -12.81 6.98
N LEU A 172 -9.32 -11.73 6.41
CA LEU A 172 -10.41 -11.76 5.43
C LEU A 172 -9.98 -12.39 4.11
N LEU A 173 -8.74 -12.16 3.70
CA LEU A 173 -8.20 -12.61 2.42
C LEU A 173 -7.33 -13.88 2.53
N GLY A 174 -7.20 -14.45 3.73
CA GLY A 174 -6.51 -15.71 3.99
C GLY A 174 -5.02 -15.70 3.65
N ASN A 175 -4.38 -14.53 3.62
CA ASN A 175 -2.96 -14.40 3.30
C ASN A 175 -2.33 -13.30 4.17
N ARG A 176 -1.00 -13.15 4.12
CA ARG A 176 -0.25 -12.13 4.84
C ARG A 176 0.28 -11.07 3.89
N PHE A 177 -0.11 -9.82 4.11
CA PHE A 177 0.24 -8.67 3.28
C PHE A 177 1.18 -7.67 3.96
N ALA A 178 1.87 -8.10 5.02
CA ALA A 178 2.84 -7.26 5.74
C ALA A 178 4.08 -6.87 4.91
N ASN A 179 4.35 -7.62 3.83
CA ASN A 179 5.44 -7.30 2.90
C ASN A 179 4.97 -6.30 1.84
N GLY A 180 5.93 -5.55 1.28
CA GLY A 180 5.65 -4.68 0.13
C GLY A 180 5.06 -5.44 -1.05
N LEU A 181 4.26 -4.73 -1.85
CA LEU A 181 3.52 -5.27 -2.99
C LEU A 181 4.42 -6.06 -3.95
N LEU A 182 5.56 -5.50 -4.35
CA LEU A 182 6.48 -6.14 -5.29
C LEU A 182 7.00 -7.47 -4.76
N ILE A 183 7.38 -7.53 -3.47
CA ILE A 183 7.86 -8.74 -2.83
C ILE A 183 6.75 -9.78 -2.72
N THR A 184 5.54 -9.36 -2.35
CA THR A 184 4.38 -10.25 -2.22
C THR A 184 4.00 -10.85 -3.57
N PHE A 185 3.97 -10.03 -4.62
CA PHE A 185 3.64 -10.45 -5.97
C PHE A 185 4.68 -11.43 -6.54
N GLN A 186 5.97 -11.12 -6.39
CA GLN A 186 7.04 -11.99 -6.85
C GLN A 186 6.99 -13.37 -6.19
N ARG A 187 6.77 -13.43 -4.87
CA ARG A 187 6.59 -14.69 -4.14
C ARG A 187 5.36 -15.48 -4.60
N SER A 188 4.28 -14.79 -4.93
CA SER A 188 3.07 -15.42 -5.48
C SER A 188 3.33 -16.04 -6.86
N LEU A 189 4.06 -15.34 -7.73
CA LEU A 189 4.46 -15.87 -9.05
C LEU A 189 5.35 -17.11 -8.89
N ASP A 190 6.35 -17.03 -8.03
CA ASP A 190 7.33 -18.11 -7.81
C ASP A 190 6.65 -19.38 -7.25
N SER A 191 5.64 -19.21 -6.39
CA SER A 191 4.93 -20.32 -5.74
C SER A 191 3.71 -20.82 -6.52
N GLY A 192 3.22 -20.07 -7.52
CA GLY A 192 1.95 -20.32 -8.21
C GLY A 192 0.71 -20.20 -7.30
N ALA A 193 0.87 -19.69 -6.08
CA ALA A 193 -0.21 -19.56 -5.12
C ALA A 193 -1.16 -18.39 -5.47
N PRO A 194 -2.48 -18.52 -5.19
CA PRO A 194 -3.39 -17.39 -5.33
C PRO A 194 -3.01 -16.28 -4.35
N LEU A 195 -3.22 -15.02 -4.78
CA LEU A 195 -2.96 -13.87 -3.92
C LEU A 195 -3.96 -13.81 -2.76
N PHE A 196 -5.24 -14.09 -3.03
CA PHE A 196 -6.31 -14.23 -2.04
C PHE A 196 -6.72 -15.69 -1.89
N LYS A 197 -6.90 -16.15 -0.66
CA LYS A 197 -7.26 -17.54 -0.31
C LYS A 197 -8.65 -17.59 0.35
N THR A 198 -9.61 -16.97 -0.32
CA THR A 198 -11.02 -16.91 0.11
C THR A 198 -11.83 -18.07 -0.39
#